data_b6efd22ad89d7ead7e1177bb858b8f82
#
_entry.id   b6efd22ad89d7ead7e1177bb858b8f82
#
_cell.length_a   1.000
_cell.length_b   1.000
_cell.length_c   1.000
_cell.angle_alpha   90.00
_cell.angle_beta   90.00
_cell.angle_gamma   90.00
#
_symmetry.space_group_name_H-M   'P 1'
#
loop_
_entity.id
_entity.type
_entity.pdbx_description
1 polymer ?
#
loop_
_entity_poly.entity_id
_entity_poly.type
_entity_poly.pdbx_seq_one_letter_code
_entity_poly.pdbx_strand_id
1 'polypeptide(L)'
;PSFRYWTAAEALRRGADFWATRVPSGHWQVGASLPVLLDEGSDLNAYYDRQALNFFHGPAPAAPSRIAYSGESPDVVCHEMGHAILDAIKPQLWGAASHEAAAFHESFGDMSAILAALQLQSLRTAILQDTGGNLYRNSRLSRLAEQLGSAIRAQQPDAVDSDCLRN
;
A
#
# COMPACT_ATOMS: atom_id res chain seq x y z
N PRO A 1 4.58 19.05 -3.46
CA PRO A 1 3.72 18.72 -2.33
C PRO A 1 2.29 18.40 -2.76
N SER A 2 1.63 19.24 -3.60
CA SER A 2 0.21 19.09 -3.97
C SER A 2 -0.13 17.75 -4.63
N PHE A 3 0.72 17.24 -5.52
CA PHE A 3 0.49 15.94 -6.19
C PHE A 3 0.48 14.79 -5.18
N ARG A 4 1.45 14.71 -4.29
CA ARG A 4 1.54 13.67 -3.25
C ARG A 4 0.30 13.66 -2.36
N TYR A 5 -0.13 14.83 -1.87
CA TYR A 5 -1.32 14.94 -1.04
C TYR A 5 -2.59 14.50 -1.78
N TRP A 6 -2.73 14.91 -3.03
CA TRP A 6 -3.89 14.52 -3.84
C TRP A 6 -3.90 13.00 -4.11
N THR A 7 -2.77 12.42 -4.47
CA THR A 7 -2.65 10.98 -4.76
C THR A 7 -2.97 10.15 -3.53
N ALA A 8 -2.39 10.48 -2.38
CA ALA A 8 -2.66 9.77 -1.14
C ALA A 8 -4.13 9.91 -0.69
N ALA A 9 -4.69 11.12 -0.75
CA ALA A 9 -6.08 11.36 -0.37
C ALA A 9 -7.06 10.57 -1.26
N GLU A 10 -6.82 10.53 -2.57
CA GLU A 10 -7.67 9.79 -3.51
C GLU A 10 -7.53 8.27 -3.33
N ALA A 11 -6.34 7.77 -3.03
CA ALA A 11 -6.11 6.36 -2.71
C ALA A 11 -6.85 5.96 -1.42
N LEU A 12 -6.69 6.74 -0.36
CA LEU A 12 -7.36 6.51 0.92
C LEU A 12 -8.88 6.57 0.78
N ARG A 13 -9.41 7.54 0.04
CA ARG A 13 -10.85 7.65 -0.22
C ARG A 13 -11.38 6.38 -0.90
N ARG A 14 -10.73 5.89 -1.97
CA ARG A 14 -11.16 4.69 -2.67
C ARG A 14 -11.11 3.44 -1.79
N GLY A 15 -10.03 3.28 -1.04
CA GLY A 15 -9.90 2.17 -0.11
C GLY A 15 -10.95 2.23 1.00
N ALA A 16 -11.19 3.40 1.58
CA ALA A 16 -12.22 3.60 2.59
C ALA A 16 -13.62 3.32 2.04
N ASP A 17 -13.96 3.85 0.86
CA ASP A 17 -15.24 3.59 0.19
C ASP A 17 -15.45 2.09 -0.10
N PHE A 18 -14.37 1.39 -0.49
CA PHE A 18 -14.44 -0.06 -0.71
C PHE A 18 -14.76 -0.81 0.59
N TRP A 19 -14.04 -0.53 1.68
CA TRP A 19 -14.18 -1.28 2.92
C TRP A 19 -15.40 -0.87 3.75
N ALA A 20 -15.88 0.38 3.66
CA ALA A 20 -16.96 0.91 4.49
C ALA A 20 -18.26 0.09 4.46
N THR A 21 -18.51 -0.64 3.37
CA THR A 21 -19.71 -1.48 3.21
C THR A 21 -19.44 -2.97 3.42
N ARG A 22 -18.18 -3.37 3.71
CA ARG A 22 -17.75 -4.78 3.73
C ARG A 22 -17.23 -5.25 5.07
N VAL A 23 -16.78 -4.29 5.89
CA VAL A 23 -16.32 -4.58 7.25
C VAL A 23 -17.19 -3.86 8.27
N PRO A 24 -17.32 -4.39 9.50
CA PRO A 24 -18.00 -3.68 10.58
C PRO A 24 -17.35 -2.32 10.81
N SER A 25 -18.15 -1.32 11.19
CA SER A 25 -17.60 -0.06 11.68
C SER A 25 -16.72 -0.31 12.91
N GLY A 26 -15.50 0.19 12.85
CA GLY A 26 -14.50 0.10 13.92
C GLY A 26 -14.03 1.49 14.34
N HIS A 27 -13.16 1.50 15.32
CA HIS A 27 -12.47 2.70 15.74
C HIS A 27 -10.97 2.51 15.52
N TRP A 28 -10.31 3.56 15.00
CA TRP A 28 -8.86 3.56 14.94
C TRP A 28 -8.29 3.45 16.35
N GLN A 29 -7.16 2.78 16.51
CA GLN A 29 -6.54 2.64 17.83
C GLN A 29 -6.16 4.01 18.43
N VAL A 30 -5.84 4.97 17.59
CA VAL A 30 -5.51 6.35 17.96
C VAL A 30 -6.75 7.22 18.27
N GLY A 31 -7.97 6.75 17.98
CA GLY A 31 -9.22 7.47 18.25
C GLY A 31 -10.09 7.72 17.03
N ALA A 32 -10.72 8.88 16.94
CA ALA A 32 -11.73 9.19 15.92
C ALA A 32 -11.14 9.41 14.50
N SER A 33 -9.88 9.86 14.42
CA SER A 33 -9.22 10.17 13.15
C SER A 33 -7.84 9.50 13.12
N LEU A 34 -7.51 8.87 12.00
CA LEU A 34 -6.19 8.30 11.75
C LEU A 34 -5.31 9.34 11.05
N PRO A 35 -4.23 9.82 11.67
CA PRO A 35 -3.27 10.72 11.03
C PRO A 35 -2.57 10.04 9.85
N VAL A 36 -2.23 10.84 8.83
CA VAL A 36 -1.47 10.42 7.66
C VAL A 36 -0.29 11.36 7.47
N LEU A 37 0.90 10.86 7.71
CA LEU A 37 2.15 11.61 7.67
C LEU A 37 2.90 11.27 6.38
N LEU A 38 2.84 12.17 5.40
CA LEU A 38 3.28 11.88 4.03
C LEU A 38 4.78 12.12 3.79
N ASP A 39 5.53 12.49 4.84
CA ASP A 39 6.97 12.73 4.75
C ASP A 39 7.61 12.77 6.15
N GLU A 40 7.87 11.60 6.70
CA GLU A 40 8.49 11.43 8.03
C GLU A 40 10.04 11.44 7.97
N GLY A 41 10.60 11.64 6.78
CA GLY A 41 12.04 11.74 6.62
C GLY A 41 12.61 10.85 5.52
N SER A 42 13.93 10.70 5.56
CA SER A 42 14.68 9.96 4.54
C SER A 42 14.78 8.49 4.91
N ASP A 43 13.93 7.69 4.27
CA ASP A 43 13.93 6.23 4.33
C ASP A 43 13.19 5.67 3.08
N LEU A 44 13.41 4.39 2.74
CA LEU A 44 12.65 3.69 1.72
C LEU A 44 11.61 2.79 2.40
N ASN A 45 10.65 3.41 3.08
CA ASN A 45 9.71 2.72 3.93
C ASN A 45 8.30 3.33 3.88
N ALA A 46 7.33 2.57 4.39
CA ALA A 46 6.02 3.01 4.82
C ALA A 46 5.57 2.05 5.92
N TYR A 47 4.82 2.52 6.90
CA TYR A 47 4.25 1.64 7.92
C TYR A 47 3.07 2.27 8.66
N TYR A 48 2.20 1.43 9.18
CA TYR A 48 1.20 1.73 10.18
C TYR A 48 1.72 1.33 11.57
N ASP A 49 1.58 2.18 12.58
CA ASP A 49 2.10 1.98 13.94
C ASP A 49 1.03 2.11 15.04
N ARG A 50 -0.24 2.03 14.69
CA ARG A 50 -1.39 2.30 15.55
C ARG A 50 -1.63 3.78 15.89
N GLN A 51 -0.70 4.67 15.54
CA GLN A 51 -0.83 6.12 15.77
C GLN A 51 -1.07 6.86 14.46
N ALA A 52 -0.44 6.42 13.38
CA ALA A 52 -0.50 7.06 12.08
C ALA A 52 -0.23 6.07 10.92
N LEU A 53 -0.52 6.50 9.71
CA LEU A 53 0.11 5.98 8.50
C LEU A 53 1.34 6.84 8.20
N ASN A 54 2.51 6.23 8.20
CA ASN A 54 3.80 6.91 8.06
C ASN A 54 4.41 6.62 6.70
N PHE A 55 4.76 7.67 5.96
CA PHE A 55 5.35 7.59 4.63
C PHE A 55 6.65 8.38 4.59
N PHE A 56 7.59 7.95 3.76
CA PHE A 56 8.96 8.43 3.71
C PHE A 56 9.36 8.81 2.29
N HIS A 57 10.59 9.31 2.16
CA HIS A 57 11.19 9.57 0.86
C HIS A 57 12.62 9.04 0.77
N GLY A 58 13.06 8.75 -0.44
CA GLY A 58 14.43 8.33 -0.72
C GLY A 58 14.84 8.62 -2.15
N PRO A 59 16.11 8.40 -2.50
CA PRO A 59 16.58 8.60 -3.87
C PRO A 59 15.87 7.64 -4.83
N ALA A 60 15.39 8.16 -5.96
CA ALA A 60 14.78 7.34 -6.99
C ALA A 60 15.86 6.51 -7.72
N PRO A 61 15.68 5.18 -7.90
CA PRO A 61 16.75 4.30 -8.40
C PRO A 61 17.22 4.62 -9.81
N ALA A 62 16.28 4.90 -10.71
CA ALA A 62 16.56 5.20 -12.11
C ALA A 62 17.14 6.62 -12.31
N ALA A 63 17.07 7.47 -11.30
CA ALA A 63 17.57 8.84 -11.31
C ALA A 63 17.87 9.28 -9.88
N PRO A 64 19.05 9.01 -9.33
CA PRO A 64 19.40 9.31 -7.93
C PRO A 64 19.30 10.79 -7.52
N SER A 65 19.27 11.69 -8.50
CA SER A 65 19.00 13.13 -8.27
C SER A 65 17.51 13.45 -8.07
N ARG A 66 16.62 12.49 -8.30
CA ARG A 66 15.18 12.61 -8.03
C ARG A 66 14.83 11.92 -6.72
N ILE A 67 13.85 12.46 -6.04
CA ILE A 67 13.32 11.88 -4.80
C ILE A 67 12.04 11.10 -5.15
N ALA A 68 11.95 9.86 -4.66
CA ALA A 68 10.73 9.06 -4.65
C ALA A 68 10.09 9.16 -3.25
N TYR A 69 8.78 9.30 -3.22
CA TYR A 69 7.99 9.35 -1.98
C TYR A 69 7.08 8.13 -1.92
N SER A 70 7.13 7.37 -0.86
CA SER A 70 6.26 6.18 -0.70
C SER A 70 4.76 6.55 -0.65
N GLY A 71 4.42 7.73 -0.12
CA GLY A 71 3.07 8.28 -0.12
C GLY A 71 2.54 8.74 -1.50
N GLU A 72 3.35 8.70 -2.57
CA GLU A 72 2.91 8.92 -3.95
C GLU A 72 2.46 7.63 -4.64
N SER A 73 2.65 6.47 -4.01
CA SER A 73 2.25 5.15 -4.50
C SER A 73 0.87 4.77 -3.92
N PRO A 74 -0.22 4.78 -4.72
CA PRO A 74 -1.56 4.49 -4.22
C PRO A 74 -1.71 3.10 -3.61
N ASP A 75 -0.96 2.13 -4.11
CA ASP A 75 -0.93 0.75 -3.61
C ASP A 75 -0.26 0.68 -2.23
N VAL A 76 0.87 1.37 -2.02
CA VAL A 76 1.52 1.47 -0.71
C VAL A 76 0.57 2.15 0.30
N VAL A 77 -0.05 3.25 -0.10
CA VAL A 77 -1.01 3.98 0.76
C VAL A 77 -2.19 3.09 1.17
N CYS A 78 -2.76 2.33 0.23
CA CYS A 78 -3.87 1.43 0.52
C CYS A 78 -3.43 0.18 1.29
N HIS A 79 -2.19 -0.28 1.14
CA HIS A 79 -1.60 -1.36 1.93
C HIS A 79 -1.52 -0.97 3.41
N GLU A 80 -0.92 0.17 3.72
CA GLU A 80 -0.83 0.67 5.09
C GLU A 80 -2.20 0.94 5.72
N MET A 81 -3.14 1.46 4.94
CA MET A 81 -4.52 1.60 5.39
C MET A 81 -5.16 0.22 5.66
N GLY A 82 -4.81 -0.81 4.91
CA GLY A 82 -5.24 -2.20 5.15
C GLY A 82 -4.84 -2.68 6.54
N HIS A 83 -3.60 -2.44 6.96
CA HIS A 83 -3.16 -2.74 8.32
C HIS A 83 -4.01 -2.03 9.37
N ALA A 84 -4.29 -0.74 9.18
CA ALA A 84 -5.11 0.03 10.10
C ALA A 84 -6.57 -0.47 10.17
N ILE A 85 -7.17 -0.83 9.04
CA ILE A 85 -8.52 -1.40 8.98
C ILE A 85 -8.56 -2.76 9.69
N LEU A 86 -7.60 -3.65 9.43
CA LEU A 86 -7.52 -4.95 10.09
C LEU A 86 -7.37 -4.79 11.60
N ASP A 87 -6.53 -3.88 12.05
CA ASP A 87 -6.34 -3.59 13.47
C ASP A 87 -7.60 -2.98 14.12
N ALA A 88 -8.37 -2.17 13.39
CA ALA A 88 -9.62 -1.62 13.88
C ALA A 88 -10.71 -2.69 14.09
N ILE A 89 -10.74 -3.75 13.28
CA ILE A 89 -11.74 -4.83 13.35
C ILE A 89 -11.27 -6.05 14.14
N LYS A 90 -9.96 -6.28 14.22
CA LYS A 90 -9.32 -7.43 14.90
C LYS A 90 -8.03 -7.04 15.61
N PRO A 91 -8.08 -6.11 16.60
CA PRO A 91 -6.89 -5.58 17.25
C PRO A 91 -6.04 -6.62 17.96
N GLN A 92 -6.60 -7.78 18.31
CA GLN A 92 -5.86 -8.88 18.93
C GLN A 92 -4.82 -9.51 17.99
N LEU A 93 -4.94 -9.35 16.65
CA LEU A 93 -3.96 -9.86 15.71
C LEU A 93 -2.66 -9.06 15.73
N TRP A 94 -2.72 -7.78 16.10
CA TRP A 94 -1.54 -6.92 16.17
C TRP A 94 -0.49 -7.42 17.18
N GLY A 95 -0.94 -7.91 18.32
CA GLY A 95 -0.06 -8.44 19.37
C GLY A 95 0.19 -9.95 19.29
N ALA A 96 -0.35 -10.63 18.30
CA ALA A 96 -0.17 -12.06 18.13
C ALA A 96 1.25 -12.37 17.66
N ALA A 97 2.05 -12.98 18.54
CA ALA A 97 3.44 -13.35 18.24
C ALA A 97 3.50 -14.64 17.40
N SER A 98 2.89 -14.61 16.21
CA SER A 98 2.94 -15.73 15.27
C SER A 98 3.24 -15.25 13.85
N HIS A 99 3.95 -16.07 13.10
CA HIS A 99 4.25 -15.80 11.69
C HIS A 99 2.98 -15.75 10.84
N GLU A 100 1.98 -16.56 11.18
CA GLU A 100 0.70 -16.59 10.49
C GLU A 100 -0.07 -15.28 10.66
N ALA A 101 -0.07 -14.70 11.87
CA ALA A 101 -0.72 -13.41 12.12
C ALA A 101 -0.02 -12.28 11.34
N ALA A 102 1.32 -12.28 11.34
CA ALA A 102 2.09 -11.33 10.54
C ALA A 102 1.82 -11.48 9.04
N ALA A 103 1.87 -12.72 8.52
CA ALA A 103 1.57 -13.00 7.12
C ALA A 103 0.13 -12.62 6.74
N PHE A 104 -0.82 -12.79 7.65
CA PHE A 104 -2.21 -12.38 7.42
C PHE A 104 -2.34 -10.85 7.36
N HIS A 105 -1.63 -10.12 8.22
CA HIS A 105 -1.58 -8.65 8.17
C HIS A 105 -1.04 -8.16 6.81
N GLU A 106 0.06 -8.73 6.35
CA GLU A 106 0.66 -8.40 5.05
C GLU A 106 -0.28 -8.73 3.89
N SER A 107 -0.87 -9.93 3.89
CA SER A 107 -1.85 -10.32 2.88
C SER A 107 -3.08 -9.42 2.84
N PHE A 108 -3.57 -8.97 4.00
CA PHE A 108 -4.71 -8.08 4.07
C PHE A 108 -4.36 -6.68 3.53
N GLY A 109 -3.14 -6.19 3.79
CA GLY A 109 -2.60 -4.98 3.20
C GLY A 109 -2.56 -5.07 1.66
N ASP A 110 -1.97 -6.15 1.13
CA ASP A 110 -1.87 -6.39 -0.32
C ASP A 110 -3.26 -6.50 -0.97
N MET A 111 -4.18 -7.25 -0.37
CA MET A 111 -5.56 -7.32 -0.84
C MET A 111 -6.26 -5.96 -0.83
N SER A 112 -6.01 -5.14 0.19
CA SER A 112 -6.58 -3.79 0.27
C SER A 112 -6.08 -2.90 -0.86
N ALA A 113 -4.79 -2.95 -1.18
CA ALA A 113 -4.18 -2.24 -2.30
C ALA A 113 -4.81 -2.67 -3.65
N ILE A 114 -4.87 -3.98 -3.90
CA ILE A 114 -5.45 -4.55 -5.12
C ILE A 114 -6.92 -4.18 -5.28
N LEU A 115 -7.71 -4.35 -4.23
CA LEU A 115 -9.16 -4.10 -4.27
C LEU A 115 -9.50 -2.61 -4.41
N ALA A 116 -8.71 -1.73 -3.79
CA ALA A 116 -8.83 -0.29 -3.98
C ALA A 116 -8.48 0.11 -5.43
N ALA A 117 -7.40 -0.45 -6.00
CA ALA A 117 -7.00 -0.20 -7.38
C ALA A 117 -8.08 -0.67 -8.38
N LEU A 118 -8.72 -1.80 -8.12
CA LEU A 118 -9.81 -2.34 -8.95
C LEU A 118 -11.09 -1.49 -8.95
N GLN A 119 -11.22 -0.47 -8.11
CA GLN A 119 -12.31 0.51 -8.21
C GLN A 119 -12.15 1.39 -9.46
N LEU A 120 -10.96 1.49 -10.04
CA LEU A 120 -10.72 2.24 -11.29
C LEU A 120 -11.14 1.41 -12.51
N GLN A 121 -12.16 1.87 -13.23
CA GLN A 121 -12.63 1.22 -14.44
C GLN A 121 -11.54 1.13 -15.52
N SER A 122 -10.76 2.19 -15.68
CA SER A 122 -9.65 2.21 -16.65
C SER A 122 -8.61 1.13 -16.36
N LEU A 123 -8.29 0.90 -15.08
CA LEU A 123 -7.35 -0.16 -14.69
C LEU A 123 -7.93 -1.55 -14.96
N ARG A 124 -9.20 -1.80 -14.59
CA ARG A 124 -9.87 -3.08 -14.91
C ARG A 124 -9.84 -3.37 -16.40
N THR A 125 -10.16 -2.37 -17.22
CA THR A 125 -10.14 -2.52 -18.69
C THR A 125 -8.73 -2.86 -19.19
N ALA A 126 -7.70 -2.14 -18.70
CA ALA A 126 -6.33 -2.40 -19.09
C ALA A 126 -5.87 -3.81 -18.68
N ILE A 127 -6.17 -4.25 -17.46
CA ILE A 127 -5.83 -5.61 -16.99
C ILE A 127 -6.47 -6.69 -17.87
N LEU A 128 -7.77 -6.55 -18.20
CA LEU A 128 -8.46 -7.51 -19.06
C LEU A 128 -7.87 -7.55 -20.47
N GLN A 129 -7.44 -6.41 -21.01
CA GLN A 129 -6.74 -6.34 -22.27
C GLN A 129 -5.36 -7.01 -22.22
N ASP A 130 -4.54 -6.65 -21.23
CA ASP A 130 -3.17 -7.17 -21.05
C ASP A 130 -3.17 -8.70 -20.86
N THR A 131 -4.16 -9.22 -20.15
CA THR A 131 -4.25 -10.65 -19.82
C THR A 131 -5.08 -11.48 -20.82
N GLY A 132 -5.79 -10.84 -21.73
CA GLY A 132 -6.77 -11.49 -22.60
C GLY A 132 -7.92 -12.13 -21.81
N GLY A 133 -8.29 -11.53 -20.66
CA GLY A 133 -9.30 -12.04 -19.73
C GLY A 133 -8.82 -13.19 -18.81
N ASN A 134 -7.58 -13.62 -18.94
CA ASN A 134 -7.02 -14.68 -18.10
C ASN A 134 -6.29 -14.09 -16.88
N LEU A 135 -7.00 -14.01 -15.75
CA LEU A 135 -6.49 -13.43 -14.50
C LEU A 135 -5.44 -14.29 -13.77
N TYR A 136 -5.13 -15.49 -14.25
CA TYR A 136 -3.98 -16.28 -13.77
C TYR A 136 -2.64 -15.79 -14.35
N ARG A 137 -2.67 -14.86 -15.32
CA ARG A 137 -1.45 -14.24 -15.84
C ARG A 137 -1.05 -13.07 -14.97
N ASN A 138 0.26 -12.97 -14.74
CA ASN A 138 0.82 -11.78 -14.11
C ASN A 138 0.45 -10.52 -14.93
N SER A 139 0.07 -9.48 -14.23
CA SER A 139 -0.31 -8.21 -14.80
C SER A 139 0.16 -7.08 -13.88
N ARG A 140 -0.03 -5.84 -14.30
CA ARG A 140 0.24 -4.68 -13.43
C ARG A 140 -0.52 -4.70 -12.09
N LEU A 141 -1.58 -5.49 -11.98
CA LEU A 141 -2.33 -5.64 -10.74
C LEU A 141 -1.59 -6.47 -9.68
N SER A 142 -0.82 -7.48 -10.12
CA SER A 142 -0.06 -8.36 -9.22
C SER A 142 1.29 -7.76 -8.79
N ARG A 143 1.67 -6.63 -9.37
CA ARG A 143 2.95 -5.96 -9.11
C ARG A 143 2.73 -4.77 -8.18
N LEU A 144 2.95 -4.99 -6.90
CA LEU A 144 2.74 -3.97 -5.87
C LEU A 144 4.01 -3.15 -5.63
N ALA A 145 3.82 -1.85 -5.40
CA ALA A 145 4.86 -0.90 -5.03
C ALA A 145 6.07 -0.89 -5.98
N GLU A 146 5.84 -0.84 -7.30
CA GLU A 146 6.91 -0.89 -8.31
C GLU A 146 8.03 0.15 -8.07
N GLN A 147 7.68 1.38 -7.73
CA GLN A 147 8.67 2.43 -7.48
C GLN A 147 9.49 2.16 -6.21
N LEU A 148 8.84 1.74 -5.14
CA LEU A 148 9.49 1.41 -3.89
C LEU A 148 10.34 0.14 -4.04
N GLY A 149 9.82 -0.90 -4.70
CA GLY A 149 10.54 -2.13 -5.00
C GLY A 149 11.80 -1.86 -5.82
N SER A 150 11.70 -1.03 -6.86
CA SER A 150 12.86 -0.61 -7.64
C SER A 150 13.89 0.17 -6.82
N ALA A 151 13.45 1.00 -5.87
CA ALA A 151 14.32 1.75 -4.98
C ALA A 151 15.08 0.83 -4.02
N ILE A 152 14.40 -0.12 -3.41
CA ILE A 152 15.01 -1.10 -2.49
C ILE A 152 15.99 -1.98 -3.27
N ARG A 153 15.61 -2.48 -4.45
CA ARG A 153 16.48 -3.32 -5.27
C ARG A 153 17.78 -2.63 -5.68
N ALA A 154 17.74 -1.33 -5.93
CA ALA A 154 18.96 -0.57 -6.27
C ALA A 154 19.99 -0.58 -5.13
N GLN A 155 19.55 -0.70 -3.88
CA GLN A 155 20.39 -0.76 -2.70
C GLN A 155 20.66 -2.20 -2.21
N GLN A 156 19.67 -3.07 -2.37
CA GLN A 156 19.69 -4.47 -1.92
C GLN A 156 19.07 -5.37 -3.02
N PRO A 157 19.85 -5.77 -4.03
CA PRO A 157 19.33 -6.46 -5.23
C PRO A 157 18.60 -7.77 -4.96
N ASP A 158 18.94 -8.44 -3.86
CA ASP A 158 18.37 -9.77 -3.51
C ASP A 158 17.18 -9.67 -2.54
N ALA A 159 16.79 -8.46 -2.13
CA ALA A 159 15.74 -8.29 -1.12
C ALA A 159 14.32 -8.30 -1.69
N VAL A 160 14.16 -8.00 -2.97
CA VAL A 160 12.85 -7.85 -3.65
C VAL A 160 12.89 -8.40 -5.06
N ASP A 161 11.73 -8.60 -5.66
CA ASP A 161 11.58 -8.98 -7.07
C ASP A 161 12.16 -7.92 -8.03
N SER A 162 12.26 -8.29 -9.31
CA SER A 162 13.02 -7.53 -10.31
C SER A 162 12.58 -6.07 -10.47
N ASP A 163 11.32 -5.77 -10.24
CA ASP A 163 10.74 -4.47 -10.57
C ASP A 163 9.53 -4.06 -9.72
N CYS A 164 9.26 -4.79 -8.64
CA CYS A 164 8.21 -4.45 -7.67
C CYS A 164 8.60 -4.95 -6.28
N LEU A 165 7.91 -4.47 -5.25
CA LEU A 165 8.15 -4.91 -3.89
C LEU A 165 7.68 -6.35 -3.68
N ARG A 166 6.55 -6.69 -4.30
CA ARG A 166 5.95 -8.04 -4.29
C ARG A 166 5.32 -8.36 -5.64
N ASN A 167 5.31 -9.63 -5.97
CA ASN A 167 4.74 -10.16 -7.22
C ASN A 167 3.90 -11.42 -6.95
#